data_acb6ba6008ae61211135107c83fd1878
#
_entry.id   acb6ba6008ae61211135107c83fd1878
#
_cell.length_a   1.000
_cell.length_b   1.000
_cell.length_c   1.000
_cell.angle_alpha   90.00
_cell.angle_beta   90.00
_cell.angle_gamma   90.00
#
_symmetry.space_group_name_H-M   'P 1'
#
loop_
_entity.id
_entity.type
_entity.pdbx_description
1 polymer ?
#
loop_
_entity_poly.entity_id
_entity_poly.type
_entity_poly.pdbx_seq_one_letter_code
_entity_poly.pdbx_strand_id
1 'polypeptide(L)' 'VPYSAARMRSQGRSDTAIRTQLLKEGYSSSEVRKIMQQLNS' A
#
# COMPACT_ATOMS: atom_id res chain seq x y z
N VAL A 1 -5.68 1.81 -7.28
CA VAL A 1 -4.58 1.85 -6.28
C VAL A 1 -4.42 3.29 -5.77
N PRO A 2 -4.38 3.51 -4.44
CA PRO A 2 -4.18 4.85 -3.90
C PRO A 2 -2.86 5.45 -4.37
N TYR A 3 -2.88 6.76 -4.56
CA TYR A 3 -1.70 7.48 -5.02
C TYR A 3 -0.49 7.29 -4.09
N SER A 4 -0.74 7.32 -2.77
CA SER A 4 0.35 7.17 -1.80
C SER A 4 1.03 5.80 -1.92
N ALA A 5 0.23 4.73 -2.12
CA ALA A 5 0.77 3.39 -2.27
C ALA A 5 1.60 3.27 -3.55
N ALA A 6 1.09 3.80 -4.65
CA ALA A 6 1.81 3.76 -5.92
C ALA A 6 3.12 4.55 -5.84
N ARG A 7 3.08 5.71 -5.20
CA ARG A 7 4.27 6.54 -5.03
C ARG A 7 5.33 5.84 -4.19
N MET A 8 4.92 5.23 -3.07
CA MET A 8 5.86 4.52 -2.22
C MET A 8 6.48 3.33 -2.95
N ARG A 9 5.70 2.63 -3.76
CA ARG A 9 6.22 1.52 -4.56
C ARG A 9 7.28 2.01 -5.54
N SER A 10 7.03 3.11 -6.22
CA SER A 10 8.00 3.65 -7.18
C SER A 10 9.25 4.18 -6.49
N GLN A 11 9.16 4.52 -5.21
CA GLN A 11 10.32 4.94 -4.41
C GLN A 11 11.10 3.74 -3.85
N GLY A 12 10.66 2.52 -4.12
CA GLY A 12 11.35 1.33 -3.63
C GLY A 12 11.09 1.00 -2.17
N ARG A 13 9.99 1.50 -1.60
CA ARG A 13 9.66 1.23 -0.20
C ARG A 13 9.24 -0.23 -0.03
N SER A 14 9.48 -0.77 1.17
CA SER A 14 9.11 -2.15 1.46
C SER A 14 7.61 -2.32 1.56
N ASP A 15 7.13 -3.56 1.36
CA ASP A 15 5.71 -3.88 1.51
C ASP A 15 5.20 -3.52 2.91
N THR A 16 6.00 -3.77 3.94
CA THR A 16 5.62 -3.44 5.32
C THR A 16 5.42 -1.95 5.49
N ALA A 17 6.31 -1.13 4.91
CA ALA A 17 6.19 0.32 4.99
C ALA A 17 4.92 0.80 4.30
N ILE A 18 4.60 0.25 3.14
CA ILE A 18 3.40 0.63 2.39
C ILE A 18 2.15 0.25 3.17
N ARG A 19 2.10 -0.97 3.72
CA ARG A 19 0.95 -1.42 4.52
C ARG A 19 0.73 -0.52 5.73
N THR A 20 1.80 -0.20 6.43
CA THR A 20 1.72 0.66 7.61
C THR A 20 1.14 2.03 7.23
N GLN A 21 1.61 2.59 6.13
CA GLN A 21 1.12 3.89 5.67
C GLN A 21 -0.37 3.82 5.32
N LEU A 22 -0.79 2.77 4.63
CA LEU A 22 -2.20 2.63 4.25
C LEU A 22 -3.10 2.50 5.49
N LEU A 23 -2.65 1.76 6.49
CA LEU A 23 -3.42 1.66 7.74
C LEU A 23 -3.55 3.01 8.41
N LYS A 24 -2.50 3.82 8.40
CA LYS A 24 -2.56 5.19 8.95
C LYS A 24 -3.54 6.06 8.19
N GLU A 25 -3.71 5.81 6.90
CA GLU A 25 -4.64 6.57 6.07
C GLU A 25 -6.09 6.12 6.25
N GLY A 26 -6.33 5.07 7.04
CA GLY A 26 -7.67 4.63 7.36
C GLY A 26 -8.19 3.42 6.60
N TYR A 27 -7.35 2.78 5.79
CA TYR A 27 -7.77 1.58 5.08
C TYR A 27 -7.85 0.40 6.04
N SER A 28 -8.83 -0.49 5.82
CA SER A 28 -8.93 -1.73 6.58
C SER A 28 -7.87 -2.72 6.13
N SER A 29 -7.60 -3.74 6.96
CA SER A 29 -6.61 -4.74 6.59
C SER A 29 -6.98 -5.48 5.32
N SER A 30 -8.28 -5.75 5.07
CA SER A 30 -8.67 -6.41 3.82
C SER A 30 -8.48 -5.49 2.61
N GLU A 31 -8.70 -4.18 2.77
CA GLU A 31 -8.43 -3.23 1.70
C GLU A 31 -6.94 -3.11 1.41
N VAL A 32 -6.12 -3.09 2.46
CA VAL A 32 -4.66 -3.03 2.31
C VAL A 32 -4.17 -4.26 1.54
N ARG A 33 -4.72 -5.44 1.85
CA ARG A 33 -4.36 -6.66 1.13
C ARG A 33 -4.65 -6.55 -0.37
N LYS A 34 -5.83 -6.03 -0.72
CA LYS A 34 -6.22 -5.87 -2.12
C LYS A 34 -5.30 -4.89 -2.84
N ILE A 35 -4.99 -3.78 -2.16
CA ILE A 35 -4.10 -2.76 -2.72
C ILE A 35 -2.71 -3.35 -2.97
N MET A 36 -2.17 -4.08 -2.01
CA MET A 36 -0.86 -4.70 -2.16
C MET A 36 -0.85 -5.71 -3.29
N GLN A 37 -1.92 -6.48 -3.44
CA GLN A 37 -2.03 -7.44 -4.53
C GLN A 37 -1.98 -6.74 -5.89
N GLN A 38 -2.66 -5.61 -6.02
CA GLN A 38 -2.65 -4.83 -7.27
C GLN A 38 -1.28 -4.24 -7.56
N LEU A 39 -0.59 -3.76 -6.53
CA LEU A 39 0.74 -3.20 -6.69
C LEU A 39 1.74 -4.25 -7.17
N ASN A 40 1.54 -5.50 -6.78
CA ASN A 40 2.49 -6.58 -7.07
C ASN A 40 2.09 -7.44 -8.27
N SER A 41 1.01 -7.10 -8.93
CA SER A 41 0.56 -7.88 -10.09
C SER A 41 1.11 -7.36 -11.40
#